data_ab6ff513819f45a36e9a923d3572eae0
#
_entry.id   ab6ff513819f45a36e9a923d3572eae0
#
_cell.length_a   1.000
_cell.length_b   1.000
_cell.length_c   1.000
_cell.angle_alpha   90.00
_cell.angle_beta   90.00
_cell.angle_gamma   90.00
#
_symmetry.space_group_name_H-M   'P 1'
#
loop_
_entity.id
_entity.type
_entity.pdbx_description
1 polymer ?
#
loop_
_entity_poly.entity_id
_entity_poly.type
_entity_poly.pdbx_seq_one_letter_code
_entity_poly.pdbx_strand_id
1 'polypeptide(L)'
;KKKKEWVLRGDTVLYVNSEDLRRALEYDLEQEKNFSYKGLSMDDVVAHIAKFVSGIWQIHPFGEGNTRTTAVFTIKYLRSIGFDVNNNLFADKSWFFRNALVRANYRNVRKGVEPDMSFLILFFKNLMMGENHELKNRYMIINAPQQSTEQADRTSTEQVPNKLTEQLTAPLLSIVKAIGIEQCSLKMIMERIELKHRPTFIANYLTPAIQNGFVTPLYPNNPKHPRQKYFLTVKGLAIFNSTK
;
A
#
# COMPACT_ATOMS: atom_id res chain seq x y z
N LYS A 1 -7.59 -28.34 -11.04
CA LYS A 1 -7.58 -28.97 -9.69
C LYS A 1 -7.66 -27.87 -8.65
N LYS A 2 -8.69 -27.90 -7.77
CA LYS A 2 -8.77 -26.99 -6.63
C LYS A 2 -7.59 -27.26 -5.70
N LYS A 3 -6.79 -26.24 -5.41
CA LYS A 3 -5.62 -26.38 -4.54
C LYS A 3 -6.08 -26.40 -3.08
N LYS A 4 -5.74 -27.44 -2.35
CA LYS A 4 -6.00 -27.53 -0.91
C LYS A 4 -5.04 -26.60 -0.14
N GLU A 5 -5.59 -25.77 0.72
CA GLU A 5 -4.80 -24.79 1.48
C GLU A 5 -4.60 -25.25 2.92
N TRP A 6 -3.35 -25.21 3.37
CA TRP A 6 -2.97 -25.67 4.71
C TRP A 6 -3.66 -24.85 5.82
N VAL A 7 -3.69 -23.53 5.71
CA VAL A 7 -4.35 -22.64 6.70
C VAL A 7 -5.86 -22.85 6.76
N LEU A 8 -6.45 -23.44 5.72
CA LEU A 8 -7.87 -23.82 5.64
C LEU A 8 -8.11 -25.29 5.99
N ARG A 9 -7.11 -25.98 6.58
CA ARG A 9 -7.19 -27.43 6.90
C ARG A 9 -7.62 -28.30 5.71
N GLY A 10 -7.10 -27.97 4.54
CA GLY A 10 -7.34 -28.72 3.30
C GLY A 10 -8.58 -28.28 2.51
N ASP A 11 -9.24 -27.20 2.92
CA ASP A 11 -10.26 -26.53 2.10
C ASP A 11 -9.61 -25.62 1.05
N THR A 12 -10.40 -24.93 0.24
CA THR A 12 -9.90 -24.14 -0.92
C THR A 12 -10.62 -22.81 -1.05
N VAL A 13 -9.93 -21.83 -1.60
CA VAL A 13 -10.53 -20.53 -2.01
C VAL A 13 -11.26 -20.73 -3.35
N LEU A 14 -12.34 -20.00 -3.53
CA LEU A 14 -13.03 -19.88 -4.82
C LEU A 14 -12.36 -18.78 -5.65
N TYR A 15 -12.01 -19.13 -6.88
CA TYR A 15 -11.43 -18.20 -7.85
C TYR A 15 -12.43 -17.87 -8.95
N VAL A 16 -12.17 -16.83 -9.71
CA VAL A 16 -12.99 -16.42 -10.86
C VAL A 16 -12.96 -17.51 -11.94
N ASN A 17 -14.09 -17.73 -12.63
CA ASN A 17 -14.17 -18.66 -13.74
C ASN A 17 -13.33 -18.17 -14.92
N SER A 18 -12.81 -19.11 -15.73
CA SER A 18 -11.94 -18.79 -16.87
C SER A 18 -12.57 -17.82 -17.89
N GLU A 19 -13.88 -17.90 -18.09
CA GLU A 19 -14.64 -17.05 -19.01
C GLU A 19 -14.75 -15.59 -18.54
N ASP A 20 -14.67 -15.36 -17.22
CA ASP A 20 -14.85 -14.06 -16.59
C ASP A 20 -13.53 -13.35 -16.25
N LEU A 21 -12.38 -14.01 -16.41
CA LEU A 21 -11.08 -13.49 -15.97
C LEU A 21 -10.78 -12.10 -16.48
N ARG A 22 -10.94 -11.88 -17.79
CA ARG A 22 -10.64 -10.59 -18.41
C ARG A 22 -11.57 -9.50 -17.89
N ARG A 23 -12.87 -9.78 -17.82
CA ARG A 23 -13.89 -8.84 -17.33
C ARG A 23 -13.64 -8.46 -15.87
N ALA A 24 -13.29 -9.44 -15.03
CA ALA A 24 -12.98 -9.21 -13.62
C ALA A 24 -11.73 -8.34 -13.45
N LEU A 25 -10.65 -8.62 -14.21
CA LEU A 25 -9.42 -7.81 -14.18
C LEU A 25 -9.67 -6.37 -14.65
N GLU A 26 -10.37 -6.20 -15.78
CA GLU A 26 -10.69 -4.88 -16.32
C GLU A 26 -11.54 -4.08 -15.32
N TYR A 27 -12.51 -4.73 -14.68
CA TYR A 27 -13.34 -4.11 -13.66
C TYR A 27 -12.54 -3.64 -12.44
N ASP A 28 -11.74 -4.52 -11.82
CA ASP A 28 -10.97 -4.17 -10.63
C ASP A 28 -9.93 -3.07 -10.91
N LEU A 29 -9.26 -3.13 -12.07
CA LEU A 29 -8.30 -2.10 -12.49
C LEU A 29 -8.98 -0.76 -12.77
N GLU A 30 -10.18 -0.75 -13.37
CA GLU A 30 -10.96 0.46 -13.62
C GLU A 30 -11.44 1.09 -12.29
N GLN A 31 -11.93 0.27 -11.35
CA GLN A 31 -12.30 0.74 -10.01
C GLN A 31 -11.11 1.40 -9.31
N GLU A 32 -9.94 0.79 -9.35
CA GLU A 32 -8.72 1.34 -8.74
C GLU A 32 -8.26 2.62 -9.43
N LYS A 33 -8.31 2.68 -10.77
CA LYS A 33 -7.96 3.88 -11.54
C LYS A 33 -8.83 5.08 -11.18
N ASN A 34 -10.11 4.83 -10.88
CA ASN A 34 -11.08 5.86 -10.52
C ASN A 34 -11.16 6.13 -9.01
N PHE A 35 -10.42 5.35 -8.21
CA PHE A 35 -10.43 5.50 -6.76
C PHE A 35 -9.73 6.78 -6.32
N SER A 36 -10.33 7.48 -5.35
CA SER A 36 -9.76 8.71 -4.80
C SER A 36 -9.09 8.47 -3.45
N TYR A 37 -7.80 8.66 -3.40
CA TYR A 37 -7.01 8.63 -2.17
C TYR A 37 -7.07 9.93 -1.35
N LYS A 38 -7.83 10.93 -1.80
CA LYS A 38 -7.96 12.21 -1.09
C LYS A 38 -8.69 12.01 0.23
N GLY A 39 -8.16 12.56 1.30
CA GLY A 39 -8.75 12.50 2.63
C GLY A 39 -8.49 11.21 3.41
N LEU A 40 -7.85 10.20 2.81
CA LEU A 40 -7.54 8.95 3.50
C LEU A 40 -6.31 9.10 4.41
N SER A 41 -6.38 8.49 5.59
CA SER A 41 -5.23 8.25 6.46
C SER A 41 -4.30 7.19 5.86
N MET A 42 -3.10 7.02 6.42
CA MET A 42 -2.20 5.95 5.99
C MET A 42 -2.79 4.56 6.25
N ASP A 43 -3.49 4.38 7.37
CA ASP A 43 -4.18 3.10 7.69
C ASP A 43 -5.28 2.79 6.68
N ASP A 44 -6.07 3.80 6.27
CA ASP A 44 -7.08 3.63 5.24
C ASP A 44 -6.48 3.28 3.88
N VAL A 45 -5.36 3.92 3.53
CA VAL A 45 -4.60 3.59 2.30
C VAL A 45 -4.11 2.15 2.33
N VAL A 46 -3.52 1.71 3.46
CA VAL A 46 -3.07 0.31 3.63
C VAL A 46 -4.24 -0.66 3.51
N ALA A 47 -5.37 -0.38 4.17
CA ALA A 47 -6.55 -1.23 4.11
C ALA A 47 -7.13 -1.32 2.69
N HIS A 48 -7.19 -0.20 1.96
CA HIS A 48 -7.63 -0.17 0.58
C HIS A 48 -6.69 -0.97 -0.34
N ILE A 49 -5.37 -0.77 -0.23
CA ILE A 49 -4.37 -1.53 -1.00
C ILE A 49 -4.46 -3.02 -0.71
N ALA A 50 -4.60 -3.41 0.56
CA ALA A 50 -4.77 -4.81 0.93
C ALA A 50 -6.00 -5.43 0.24
N LYS A 51 -7.13 -4.71 0.23
CA LYS A 51 -8.37 -5.14 -0.43
C LYS A 51 -8.18 -5.25 -1.94
N PHE A 52 -7.62 -4.25 -2.59
CA PHE A 52 -7.37 -4.24 -4.03
C PHE A 52 -6.46 -5.38 -4.47
N VAL A 53 -5.30 -5.55 -3.82
CA VAL A 53 -4.34 -6.63 -4.12
C VAL A 53 -4.96 -8.00 -3.87
N SER A 54 -5.79 -8.14 -2.83
CA SER A 54 -6.53 -9.37 -2.53
C SER A 54 -7.51 -9.72 -3.64
N GLY A 55 -8.26 -8.76 -4.19
CA GLY A 55 -9.16 -8.93 -5.33
C GLY A 55 -8.41 -9.40 -6.58
N ILE A 56 -7.35 -8.69 -6.96
CA ILE A 56 -6.49 -9.07 -8.10
C ILE A 56 -5.95 -10.50 -7.96
N TRP A 57 -5.52 -10.90 -6.76
CA TRP A 57 -5.05 -12.27 -6.53
C TRP A 57 -6.18 -13.29 -6.65
N GLN A 58 -7.41 -12.98 -6.19
CA GLN A 58 -8.57 -13.89 -6.25
C GLN A 58 -9.03 -14.16 -7.68
N ILE A 59 -8.82 -13.24 -8.61
CA ILE A 59 -9.11 -13.45 -10.04
C ILE A 59 -8.32 -14.64 -10.57
N HIS A 60 -7.09 -14.83 -10.15
CA HIS A 60 -6.27 -16.00 -10.41
C HIS A 60 -6.06 -16.30 -11.90
N PRO A 61 -5.58 -15.34 -12.70
CA PRO A 61 -5.59 -15.42 -14.17
C PRO A 61 -4.62 -16.44 -14.76
N PHE A 62 -3.67 -16.96 -13.99
CA PHE A 62 -2.65 -17.91 -14.47
C PHE A 62 -2.84 -19.30 -13.88
N GLY A 63 -2.42 -20.33 -14.62
CA GLY A 63 -2.39 -21.71 -14.11
C GLY A 63 -1.48 -21.89 -12.90
N GLU A 64 -0.33 -21.19 -12.90
CA GLU A 64 0.64 -21.14 -11.81
C GLU A 64 1.23 -19.74 -11.62
N GLY A 65 1.87 -19.50 -10.47
CA GLY A 65 2.62 -18.27 -10.22
C GLY A 65 1.78 -17.06 -9.83
N ASN A 66 0.47 -17.18 -9.63
CA ASN A 66 -0.41 -16.05 -9.33
C ASN A 66 0.09 -15.21 -8.13
N THR A 67 0.50 -15.83 -7.02
CA THR A 67 1.02 -15.09 -5.86
C THR A 67 2.31 -14.32 -6.19
N ARG A 68 3.22 -14.90 -6.97
CA ARG A 68 4.45 -14.20 -7.41
C ARG A 68 4.14 -13.04 -8.33
N THR A 69 3.24 -13.25 -9.28
CA THR A 69 2.80 -12.18 -10.20
C THR A 69 2.12 -11.05 -9.43
N THR A 70 1.25 -11.39 -8.47
CA THR A 70 0.60 -10.39 -7.59
C THR A 70 1.64 -9.61 -6.78
N ALA A 71 2.68 -10.25 -6.23
CA ALA A 71 3.75 -9.56 -5.52
C ALA A 71 4.51 -8.58 -6.42
N VAL A 72 4.89 -8.98 -7.63
CA VAL A 72 5.57 -8.11 -8.61
C VAL A 72 4.68 -6.96 -9.04
N PHE A 73 3.40 -7.23 -9.32
CA PHE A 73 2.40 -6.20 -9.62
C PHE A 73 2.30 -5.20 -8.47
N THR A 74 2.16 -5.69 -7.23
CA THR A 74 2.04 -4.86 -6.03
C THR A 74 3.25 -3.95 -5.85
N ILE A 75 4.47 -4.46 -6.01
CA ILE A 75 5.69 -3.65 -5.91
C ILE A 75 5.67 -2.53 -6.96
N LYS A 76 5.36 -2.84 -8.22
CA LYS A 76 5.30 -1.85 -9.30
C LYS A 76 4.21 -0.81 -9.04
N TYR A 77 3.05 -1.26 -8.62
CA TYR A 77 1.92 -0.39 -8.32
C TYR A 77 2.23 0.56 -7.16
N LEU A 78 2.71 0.04 -6.03
CA LEU A 78 3.07 0.86 -4.87
C LEU A 78 4.14 1.91 -5.21
N ARG A 79 5.15 1.54 -6.01
CA ARG A 79 6.15 2.49 -6.50
C ARG A 79 5.54 3.59 -7.36
N SER A 80 4.57 3.27 -8.20
CA SER A 80 3.89 4.26 -9.06
C SER A 80 3.09 5.29 -8.27
N ILE A 81 2.67 4.95 -7.05
CA ILE A 81 1.91 5.84 -6.14
C ILE A 81 2.76 6.43 -5.01
N GLY A 82 4.10 6.31 -5.09
CA GLY A 82 5.07 7.01 -4.26
C GLY A 82 5.70 6.23 -3.11
N PHE A 83 5.37 4.92 -2.95
CA PHE A 83 5.98 4.11 -1.90
C PHE A 83 7.30 3.49 -2.38
N ASP A 84 8.36 3.66 -1.60
CA ASP A 84 9.63 2.97 -1.84
C ASP A 84 9.60 1.58 -1.21
N VAL A 85 9.19 0.60 -1.99
CA VAL A 85 9.08 -0.80 -1.58
C VAL A 85 9.94 -1.70 -2.46
N ASN A 86 10.46 -2.77 -1.87
CA ASN A 86 11.29 -3.76 -2.57
C ASN A 86 10.73 -5.18 -2.37
N ASN A 87 11.44 -6.17 -2.91
CA ASN A 87 11.01 -7.56 -2.86
C ASN A 87 11.38 -8.28 -1.56
N ASN A 88 12.16 -7.66 -0.65
CA ASN A 88 12.73 -8.39 0.50
C ASN A 88 11.65 -9.01 1.38
N LEU A 89 10.65 -8.24 1.80
CA LEU A 89 9.57 -8.77 2.63
C LEU A 89 8.77 -9.86 1.93
N PHE A 90 8.53 -9.72 0.62
CA PHE A 90 7.84 -10.77 -0.16
C PHE A 90 8.67 -12.07 -0.24
N ALA A 91 9.99 -11.95 -0.41
CA ALA A 91 10.88 -13.10 -0.43
C ALA A 91 10.93 -13.79 0.95
N ASP A 92 11.18 -13.01 2.02
CA ASP A 92 11.34 -13.53 3.38
C ASP A 92 10.04 -14.10 3.96
N LYS A 93 8.90 -13.52 3.59
CA LYS A 93 7.56 -13.86 4.11
C LYS A 93 6.61 -14.33 3.02
N SER A 94 7.12 -14.98 1.97
CA SER A 94 6.32 -15.43 0.81
C SER A 94 5.15 -16.34 1.21
N TRP A 95 5.37 -17.27 2.15
CA TRP A 95 4.33 -18.13 2.69
C TRP A 95 3.28 -17.35 3.50
N PHE A 96 3.71 -16.35 4.28
CA PHE A 96 2.79 -15.51 5.02
C PHE A 96 1.92 -14.71 4.05
N PHE A 97 2.51 -14.02 3.09
CA PHE A 97 1.77 -13.25 2.09
C PHE A 97 0.74 -14.10 1.36
N ARG A 98 1.14 -15.30 0.90
CA ARG A 98 0.22 -16.25 0.26
C ARG A 98 -0.94 -16.64 1.19
N ASN A 99 -0.65 -17.03 2.42
CA ASN A 99 -1.66 -17.48 3.37
C ASN A 99 -2.58 -16.32 3.82
N ALA A 100 -2.06 -15.11 3.93
CA ALA A 100 -2.85 -13.91 4.18
C ALA A 100 -3.86 -13.63 3.04
N LEU A 101 -3.43 -13.77 1.77
CA LEU A 101 -4.33 -13.70 0.60
C LEU A 101 -5.40 -14.79 0.63
N VAL A 102 -5.03 -16.02 1.02
CA VAL A 102 -5.98 -17.13 1.20
C VAL A 102 -7.01 -16.77 2.28
N ARG A 103 -6.59 -16.28 3.45
CA ARG A 103 -7.50 -15.90 4.55
C ARG A 103 -8.40 -14.73 4.18
N ALA A 104 -7.88 -13.75 3.47
CA ALA A 104 -8.62 -12.59 2.99
C ALA A 104 -9.77 -12.94 2.02
N ASN A 105 -9.68 -14.08 1.33
CA ASN A 105 -10.62 -14.51 0.29
C ASN A 105 -11.40 -15.79 0.64
N TYR A 106 -11.20 -16.35 1.82
CA TYR A 106 -11.89 -17.58 2.21
C TYR A 106 -13.12 -17.31 3.05
N ARG A 107 -14.26 -17.81 2.58
CA ARG A 107 -15.53 -17.82 3.30
C ARG A 107 -16.11 -19.22 3.38
N ASN A 108 -16.55 -19.63 4.54
CA ASN A 108 -17.29 -20.88 4.73
C ASN A 108 -18.42 -20.70 5.76
N VAL A 109 -19.61 -20.42 5.25
CA VAL A 109 -20.79 -20.12 6.08
C VAL A 109 -21.15 -21.30 7.02
N ARG A 110 -20.98 -22.56 6.53
CA ARG A 110 -21.28 -23.76 7.34
C ARG A 110 -20.36 -23.91 8.54
N LYS A 111 -19.13 -23.41 8.43
CA LYS A 111 -18.12 -23.45 9.51
C LYS A 111 -18.08 -22.14 10.31
N GLY A 112 -18.92 -21.16 9.98
CA GLY A 112 -18.88 -19.83 10.59
C GLY A 112 -17.58 -19.07 10.31
N VAL A 113 -16.91 -19.33 9.18
CA VAL A 113 -15.63 -18.68 8.83
C VAL A 113 -15.89 -17.58 7.83
N GLU A 114 -15.58 -16.34 8.22
CA GLU A 114 -15.60 -15.18 7.34
C GLU A 114 -14.21 -14.83 6.82
N PRO A 115 -14.11 -14.07 5.70
CA PRO A 115 -12.85 -13.52 5.21
C PRO A 115 -12.17 -12.68 6.29
N ASP A 116 -10.86 -12.85 6.41
CA ASP A 116 -10.05 -12.11 7.38
C ASP A 116 -8.91 -11.36 6.68
N MET A 117 -9.07 -10.05 6.56
CA MET A 117 -8.12 -9.16 5.90
C MET A 117 -6.99 -8.72 6.85
N SER A 118 -7.12 -8.92 8.15
CA SER A 118 -6.20 -8.39 9.17
C SER A 118 -4.74 -8.79 8.93
N PHE A 119 -4.50 -10.05 8.58
CA PHE A 119 -3.14 -10.54 8.29
C PHE A 119 -2.51 -9.87 7.08
N LEU A 120 -3.30 -9.61 6.06
CA LEU A 120 -2.81 -8.94 4.86
C LEU A 120 -2.54 -7.45 5.15
N ILE A 121 -3.35 -6.81 5.97
CA ILE A 121 -3.13 -5.45 6.46
C ILE A 121 -1.83 -5.37 7.26
N LEU A 122 -1.56 -6.29 8.19
CA LEU A 122 -0.28 -6.33 8.93
C LEU A 122 0.92 -6.47 8.00
N PHE A 123 0.82 -7.32 6.96
CA PHE A 123 1.87 -7.44 5.95
C PHE A 123 2.12 -6.10 5.24
N PHE A 124 1.07 -5.41 4.84
CA PHE A 124 1.20 -4.12 4.15
C PHE A 124 1.64 -2.99 5.08
N LYS A 125 1.27 -3.00 6.35
CA LYS A 125 1.84 -2.06 7.36
C LYS A 125 3.35 -2.21 7.45
N ASN A 126 3.85 -3.43 7.57
CA ASN A 126 5.30 -3.68 7.56
C ASN A 126 5.95 -3.22 6.24
N LEU A 127 5.32 -3.50 5.10
CA LEU A 127 5.85 -3.18 3.78
C LEU A 127 5.86 -1.67 3.48
N MET A 128 4.76 -0.99 3.76
CA MET A 128 4.52 0.39 3.32
C MET A 128 4.90 1.42 4.39
N MET A 129 4.73 1.07 5.66
CA MET A 129 4.96 1.97 6.79
C MET A 129 6.29 1.66 7.53
N GLY A 130 6.90 0.50 7.25
CA GLY A 130 8.12 0.05 7.92
C GLY A 130 7.88 -0.40 9.36
N GLU A 131 6.62 -0.74 9.70
CA GLU A 131 6.30 -1.33 11.00
C GLU A 131 6.89 -2.74 11.11
N ASN A 132 6.93 -3.27 12.32
CA ASN A 132 7.54 -4.57 12.60
C ASN A 132 6.55 -5.52 13.29
N HIS A 133 5.38 -5.71 12.69
CA HIS A 133 4.40 -6.69 13.16
C HIS A 133 4.92 -8.11 12.96
N GLU A 134 4.61 -8.97 13.92
CA GLU A 134 4.98 -10.36 13.84
C GLU A 134 4.13 -11.12 12.80
N LEU A 135 4.77 -11.67 11.77
CA LEU A 135 4.11 -12.36 10.67
C LEU A 135 4.23 -13.88 10.82
N LYS A 136 3.30 -14.50 11.57
CA LYS A 136 3.28 -15.95 11.86
C LYS A 136 2.11 -16.66 11.17
N ASN A 137 2.42 -17.65 10.32
CA ASN A 137 1.42 -18.44 9.59
C ASN A 137 0.45 -19.21 10.49
N ARG A 138 0.87 -19.63 11.69
CA ARG A 138 0.06 -20.42 12.62
C ARG A 138 -1.22 -19.68 13.08
N TYR A 139 -1.19 -18.34 13.11
CA TYR A 139 -2.35 -17.55 13.53
C TYR A 139 -3.46 -17.50 12.47
N MET A 140 -3.13 -17.85 11.22
CA MET A 140 -4.07 -17.88 10.10
C MET A 140 -4.85 -19.20 9.98
N ILE A 141 -4.50 -20.23 10.77
CA ILE A 141 -5.18 -21.52 10.69
C ILE A 141 -6.60 -21.39 11.23
N ILE A 142 -7.60 -21.73 10.42
CA ILE A 142 -9.00 -21.73 10.85
C ILE A 142 -9.23 -22.74 11.98
N ASN A 143 -10.08 -22.39 12.97
CA ASN A 143 -10.37 -23.22 14.16
C ASN A 143 -9.10 -23.62 14.96
N ALA A 144 -7.97 -22.93 14.81
CA ALA A 144 -6.94 -22.93 15.82
C ALA A 144 -7.52 -22.26 17.08
N PRO A 145 -7.14 -22.69 18.30
CA PRO A 145 -7.49 -21.94 19.51
C PRO A 145 -7.09 -20.48 19.27
N GLN A 146 -8.09 -19.61 19.24
CA GLN A 146 -7.85 -18.18 19.03
C GLN A 146 -7.07 -17.68 20.25
N GLN A 147 -5.78 -17.51 20.11
CA GLN A 147 -5.13 -16.40 20.80
C GLN A 147 -5.65 -15.18 20.06
N SER A 148 -6.56 -14.49 20.73
CA SER A 148 -7.29 -13.35 20.21
C SER A 148 -6.34 -12.39 19.49
N THR A 149 -6.78 -11.87 18.34
CA THR A 149 -6.14 -10.76 17.59
C THR A 149 -5.87 -9.55 18.47
N GLU A 150 -6.49 -9.47 19.65
CA GLU A 150 -6.17 -8.51 20.72
C GLU A 150 -4.76 -8.66 21.30
N GLN A 151 -4.08 -9.82 21.13
CA GLN A 151 -2.68 -9.98 21.53
C GLN A 151 -1.67 -9.57 20.43
N ALA A 152 -2.07 -9.48 19.19
CA ALA A 152 -1.23 -8.88 18.15
C ALA A 152 -1.07 -7.37 18.37
N ASP A 153 -2.06 -6.74 19.02
CA ASP A 153 -2.03 -5.30 19.36
C ASP A 153 -1.33 -5.02 20.71
N ARG A 154 -1.07 -6.06 21.54
CA ARG A 154 -0.51 -5.88 22.89
C ARG A 154 0.99 -6.19 23.03
N THR A 155 1.67 -6.69 21.98
CA THR A 155 3.07 -7.12 22.12
C THR A 155 4.06 -6.23 21.38
N SER A 156 3.80 -4.97 21.22
CA SER A 156 4.84 -3.98 20.86
C SER A 156 4.38 -2.56 21.14
N THR A 157 4.19 -2.24 22.42
CA THR A 157 4.25 -0.85 22.88
C THR A 157 5.70 -0.45 23.16
N GLU A 158 6.66 -0.99 22.44
CA GLU A 158 7.87 -0.26 22.11
C GLU A 158 7.54 0.46 20.81
N GLN A 159 7.38 1.77 20.90
CA GLN A 159 7.32 2.68 19.78
C GLN A 159 8.62 2.54 19.00
N VAL A 160 8.68 1.51 18.12
CA VAL A 160 9.67 1.53 17.04
C VAL A 160 9.23 2.72 16.17
N PRO A 161 10.06 3.76 16.04
CA PRO A 161 9.70 4.93 15.24
C PRO A 161 9.29 4.42 13.87
N ASN A 162 8.08 4.80 13.44
CA ASN A 162 7.56 4.43 12.12
C ASN A 162 8.56 4.98 11.09
N LYS A 163 9.18 4.13 10.30
CA LYS A 163 10.21 4.49 9.30
C LYS A 163 9.75 5.61 8.37
N LEU A 164 8.45 5.74 8.18
CA LEU A 164 7.82 6.87 7.49
C LEU A 164 7.98 8.19 8.27
N THR A 165 7.89 8.14 9.59
CA THR A 165 8.01 9.34 10.45
C THR A 165 9.46 9.78 10.55
N GLU A 166 10.42 8.85 10.54
CA GLU A 166 11.86 9.16 10.52
C GLU A 166 12.31 9.84 9.23
N GLN A 167 11.60 9.60 8.11
CA GLN A 167 11.87 10.27 6.82
C GLN A 167 11.27 11.69 6.74
N LEU A 168 10.43 12.08 7.69
CA LEU A 168 9.73 13.35 7.71
C LEU A 168 10.56 14.44 8.38
N THR A 169 11.49 15.02 7.62
CA THR A 169 12.17 16.25 8.04
C THR A 169 11.25 17.45 7.98
N ALA A 170 11.53 18.50 8.76
CA ALA A 170 10.74 19.75 8.73
C ALA A 170 10.58 20.35 7.32
N PRO A 171 11.60 20.37 6.44
CA PRO A 171 11.46 20.80 5.05
C PRO A 171 10.46 19.96 4.25
N LEU A 172 10.45 18.64 4.44
CA LEU A 172 9.52 17.73 3.75
C LEU A 172 8.07 17.94 4.19
N LEU A 173 7.84 18.13 5.48
CA LEU A 173 6.51 18.48 5.99
C LEU A 173 6.03 19.82 5.45
N SER A 174 6.92 20.82 5.38
CA SER A 174 6.57 22.15 4.87
C SER A 174 6.12 22.10 3.41
N ILE A 175 6.83 21.36 2.53
CA ILE A 175 6.45 21.25 1.13
C ILE A 175 5.16 20.42 0.95
N VAL A 176 4.96 19.37 1.73
CA VAL A 176 3.73 18.56 1.70
C VAL A 176 2.53 19.42 2.09
N LYS A 177 2.63 20.21 3.17
CA LYS A 177 1.58 21.16 3.60
C LYS A 177 1.34 22.25 2.58
N ALA A 178 2.39 22.80 1.97
CA ALA A 178 2.28 23.86 0.98
C ALA A 178 1.59 23.42 -0.33
N ILE A 179 1.78 22.18 -0.76
CA ILE A 179 1.10 21.63 -1.94
C ILE A 179 -0.34 21.23 -1.61
N GLY A 180 -0.55 20.51 -0.51
CA GLY A 180 -1.87 20.03 -0.12
C GLY A 180 -2.51 19.14 -1.19
N ILE A 181 -3.79 19.37 -1.48
CA ILE A 181 -4.57 18.59 -2.46
C ILE A 181 -4.54 19.17 -3.88
N GLU A 182 -3.76 20.21 -4.11
CA GLU A 182 -3.74 20.99 -5.35
C GLU A 182 -2.57 20.61 -6.26
N GLN A 183 -2.62 21.11 -7.50
CA GLN A 183 -1.49 21.12 -8.42
C GLN A 183 -0.85 22.49 -8.42
N CYS A 184 0.29 22.64 -7.77
CA CYS A 184 0.97 23.91 -7.57
C CYS A 184 2.15 24.11 -8.52
N SER A 185 2.32 25.34 -9.02
CA SER A 185 3.56 25.73 -9.69
C SER A 185 4.69 25.87 -8.66
N LEU A 186 5.94 25.79 -9.11
CA LEU A 186 7.11 26.00 -8.25
C LEU A 186 7.04 27.34 -7.52
N LYS A 187 6.61 28.39 -8.21
CA LYS A 187 6.46 29.74 -7.65
C LYS A 187 5.43 29.76 -6.50
N MET A 188 4.25 29.17 -6.69
CA MET A 188 3.22 29.07 -5.66
C MET A 188 3.70 28.33 -4.41
N ILE A 189 4.45 27.22 -4.59
CA ILE A 189 4.97 26.45 -3.44
C ILE A 189 5.97 27.30 -2.66
N MET A 190 6.89 27.98 -3.37
CA MET A 190 7.89 28.85 -2.75
C MET A 190 7.24 30.01 -1.97
N GLU A 191 6.20 30.63 -2.53
CA GLU A 191 5.43 31.68 -1.87
C GLU A 191 4.76 31.19 -0.58
N ARG A 192 4.15 29.98 -0.61
CA ARG A 192 3.50 29.37 0.56
C ARG A 192 4.47 28.97 1.67
N ILE A 193 5.74 28.68 1.32
CA ILE A 193 6.82 28.35 2.28
C ILE A 193 7.62 29.61 2.67
N GLU A 194 7.32 30.76 2.07
CA GLU A 194 8.02 32.04 2.27
C GLU A 194 9.50 32.01 1.87
N LEU A 195 9.86 31.17 0.88
CA LEU A 195 11.22 31.03 0.36
C LEU A 195 11.40 31.82 -0.94
N LYS A 196 12.39 32.71 -0.97
CA LYS A 196 12.71 33.54 -2.15
C LYS A 196 13.83 32.94 -3.02
N HIS A 197 14.75 32.18 -2.43
CA HIS A 197 15.92 31.66 -3.14
C HIS A 197 15.63 30.29 -3.79
N ARG A 198 15.39 30.33 -5.10
CA ARG A 198 14.98 29.16 -5.89
C ARG A 198 15.95 27.97 -5.83
N PRO A 199 17.31 28.14 -5.94
CA PRO A 199 18.23 27.00 -5.84
C PRO A 199 18.16 26.28 -4.50
N THR A 200 18.09 27.01 -3.39
CA THR A 200 17.91 26.43 -2.03
C THR A 200 16.60 25.67 -1.90
N PHE A 201 15.50 26.23 -2.44
CA PHE A 201 14.21 25.53 -2.44
C PHE A 201 14.29 24.22 -3.20
N ILE A 202 14.86 24.22 -4.40
CA ILE A 202 14.98 22.99 -5.20
C ILE A 202 15.84 21.95 -4.48
N ALA A 203 17.01 22.33 -3.96
CA ALA A 203 17.96 21.43 -3.34
C ALA A 203 17.46 20.83 -2.02
N ASN A 204 16.86 21.65 -1.15
CA ASN A 204 16.57 21.28 0.23
C ASN A 204 15.10 20.87 0.48
N TYR A 205 14.19 21.18 -0.44
CA TYR A 205 12.75 20.89 -0.29
C TYR A 205 12.21 20.03 -1.44
N LEU A 206 12.31 20.52 -2.69
CA LEU A 206 11.64 19.88 -3.82
C LEU A 206 12.31 18.56 -4.22
N THR A 207 13.63 18.56 -4.40
CA THR A 207 14.37 17.35 -4.80
C THR A 207 14.23 16.24 -3.75
N PRO A 208 14.45 16.47 -2.45
CA PRO A 208 14.19 15.47 -1.44
C PRO A 208 12.74 14.99 -1.41
N ALA A 209 11.76 15.87 -1.61
CA ALA A 209 10.35 15.48 -1.63
C ALA A 209 10.00 14.55 -2.81
N ILE A 210 10.60 14.79 -3.97
CA ILE A 210 10.46 13.92 -5.14
C ILE A 210 11.19 12.59 -4.90
N GLN A 211 12.42 12.61 -4.42
CA GLN A 211 13.23 11.41 -4.17
C GLN A 211 12.61 10.48 -3.12
N ASN A 212 12.00 11.06 -2.09
CA ASN A 212 11.27 10.30 -1.07
C ASN A 212 9.85 9.91 -1.48
N GLY A 213 9.43 10.22 -2.71
CA GLY A 213 8.14 9.83 -3.27
C GLY A 213 6.93 10.55 -2.68
N PHE A 214 7.09 11.71 -2.04
CA PHE A 214 5.95 12.52 -1.54
C PHE A 214 5.35 13.41 -2.60
N VAL A 215 6.17 13.88 -3.54
CA VAL A 215 5.80 14.82 -4.59
C VAL A 215 6.15 14.25 -5.95
N THR A 216 5.30 14.49 -6.93
CA THR A 216 5.57 14.15 -8.34
C THR A 216 5.36 15.36 -9.25
N PRO A 217 6.22 15.55 -10.27
CA PRO A 217 6.02 16.58 -11.28
C PRO A 217 4.97 16.14 -12.32
N LEU A 218 4.19 17.07 -12.85
CA LEU A 218 3.21 16.82 -13.90
C LEU A 218 3.86 16.34 -15.21
N TYR A 219 5.03 16.88 -15.53
CA TYR A 219 5.84 16.50 -16.70
C TYR A 219 7.19 15.93 -16.25
N PRO A 220 7.26 14.65 -15.84
CA PRO A 220 8.48 14.06 -15.29
C PRO A 220 9.62 13.99 -16.30
N ASN A 221 9.31 13.75 -17.57
CA ASN A 221 10.29 13.66 -18.65
C ASN A 221 10.73 15.03 -19.20
N ASN A 222 10.11 16.11 -18.78
CA ASN A 222 10.45 17.48 -19.14
C ASN A 222 10.43 18.43 -17.93
N PRO A 223 11.47 18.41 -17.07
CA PRO A 223 11.52 19.23 -15.86
C PRO A 223 11.45 20.74 -16.10
N LYS A 224 11.82 21.19 -17.29
CA LYS A 224 11.80 22.62 -17.69
C LYS A 224 10.53 23.02 -18.43
N HIS A 225 9.51 22.17 -18.45
CA HIS A 225 8.25 22.47 -19.14
C HIS A 225 7.63 23.77 -18.61
N PRO A 226 7.17 24.72 -19.47
CA PRO A 226 6.64 26.02 -19.05
C PRO A 226 5.42 25.92 -18.13
N ARG A 227 4.63 24.86 -18.31
CA ARG A 227 3.43 24.57 -17.49
C ARG A 227 3.70 23.52 -16.41
N GLN A 228 4.96 23.35 -15.97
CA GLN A 228 5.29 22.40 -14.93
C GLN A 228 4.55 22.71 -13.63
N LYS A 229 3.93 21.70 -13.07
CA LYS A 229 3.27 21.71 -11.76
C LYS A 229 3.72 20.52 -10.95
N TYR A 230 3.51 20.61 -9.65
CA TYR A 230 3.85 19.57 -8.68
C TYR A 230 2.61 19.24 -7.86
N PHE A 231 2.43 18.00 -7.52
CA PHE A 231 1.32 17.52 -6.70
C PHE A 231 1.76 16.38 -5.81
N LEU A 232 1.01 16.09 -4.75
CA LEU A 232 1.32 15.01 -3.83
C LEU A 232 0.99 13.65 -4.49
N THR A 233 1.86 12.67 -4.27
CA THR A 233 1.57 11.26 -4.53
C THR A 233 0.56 10.73 -3.51
N VAL A 234 0.11 9.47 -3.65
CA VAL A 234 -0.74 8.84 -2.62
C VAL A 234 -0.05 8.82 -1.27
N LYS A 235 1.26 8.49 -1.23
CA LYS A 235 2.09 8.58 -0.01
C LYS A 235 2.10 9.99 0.57
N GLY A 236 2.31 11.01 -0.27
CA GLY A 236 2.30 12.41 0.15
C GLY A 236 0.94 12.88 0.68
N LEU A 237 -0.16 12.46 0.03
CA LEU A 237 -1.53 12.76 0.47
C LEU A 237 -1.85 12.13 1.82
N ALA A 238 -1.46 10.88 2.05
CA ALA A 238 -1.68 10.21 3.33
C ALA A 238 -0.95 10.91 4.48
N ILE A 239 0.30 11.36 4.26
CA ILE A 239 1.05 12.18 5.23
C ILE A 239 0.38 13.53 5.46
N PHE A 240 -0.06 14.21 4.40
CA PHE A 240 -0.78 15.48 4.52
C PHE A 240 -2.03 15.35 5.38
N ASN A 241 -2.81 14.28 5.19
CA ASN A 241 -4.03 14.03 5.96
C ASN A 241 -3.74 13.67 7.43
N SER A 242 -2.63 12.98 7.71
CA SER A 242 -2.21 12.63 9.08
C SER A 242 -1.65 13.83 9.86
N THR A 243 -1.37 14.97 9.20
CA THR A 243 -0.80 16.18 9.81
C THR A 243 -1.79 17.33 9.95
N LYS A 244 -3.06 17.10 9.60
CA LYS A 244 -4.18 18.00 9.88
C LYS A 244 -4.67 17.86 11.29
#